data_8e3adb964e78ce5fe89fbf2f048b4c9b
#
_entry.id   8e3adb964e78ce5fe89fbf2f048b4c9b
#
_cell.length_a   1.000
_cell.length_b   1.000
_cell.length_c   1.000
_cell.angle_alpha   90.00
_cell.angle_beta   90.00
_cell.angle_gamma   90.00
#
_symmetry.space_group_name_H-M   'P 1'
#
loop_
_entity.id
_entity.type
_entity.pdbx_description
1 polymer ?
#
loop_
_entity_poly.entity_id
_entity_poly.type
_entity_poly.pdbx_seq_one_letter_code
_entity_poly.pdbx_strand_id
1 'polypeptide(L)'
;MSLFWGQANAEPKRQFRFELSFTSRNGNQPGDIPVWSVKTATKPVAEISTITHQYIDHTFNFPGRVTWQPITVTLVDPVNPDLSFAFLDVLGAAGYKYPDTDTIARKSLSKKAFTETIGNVKLKQIDADNRTVEEWTLINPIITNIDFGGTLSYESDEVVEVQCTITYDWAELSKSGV
;
A
#
# COMPACT_ATOMS: atom_id res chain seq x y z
N MET A 1 -9.50 28.76 28.63
CA MET A 1 -9.12 28.13 27.35
C MET A 1 -7.62 27.84 27.42
N SER A 2 -7.23 26.58 27.56
CA SER A 2 -5.80 26.22 27.43
C SER A 2 -5.44 26.30 25.95
N LEU A 3 -4.47 27.11 25.61
CA LEU A 3 -3.97 27.23 24.25
C LEU A 3 -3.38 25.86 23.85
N PHE A 4 -3.66 25.44 22.62
CA PHE A 4 -3.15 24.19 22.01
C PHE A 4 -1.65 23.96 22.26
N TRP A 5 -0.86 25.00 22.23
CA TRP A 5 0.59 25.00 22.50
C TRP A 5 0.98 24.80 23.97
N GLY A 6 0.05 24.94 24.90
CA GLY A 6 0.28 24.75 26.32
C GLY A 6 0.03 23.32 26.83
N GLN A 7 -0.42 22.41 25.96
CA GLN A 7 -0.61 21.01 26.31
C GLN A 7 0.61 20.20 25.87
N ALA A 8 1.47 19.85 26.81
CA ALA A 8 2.68 19.06 26.55
C ALA A 8 2.39 17.70 25.86
N ASN A 9 1.15 17.20 25.94
CA ASN A 9 0.72 15.91 25.37
C ASN A 9 0.07 16.04 23.98
N ALA A 10 -0.05 17.25 23.39
CA ALA A 10 -0.66 17.47 22.09
C ALA A 10 0.38 17.43 20.95
N GLU A 11 1.20 16.38 20.87
CA GLU A 11 2.15 16.22 19.77
C GLU A 11 1.42 15.80 18.49
N PRO A 12 1.57 16.56 17.37
CA PRO A 12 0.98 16.16 16.10
C PRO A 12 1.73 14.97 15.50
N LYS A 13 1.01 14.10 14.81
CA LYS A 13 1.61 13.00 14.04
C LYS A 13 2.57 13.56 13.01
N ARG A 14 3.75 12.93 12.87
CA ARG A 14 4.78 13.33 11.90
C ARG A 14 4.74 12.42 10.67
N GLN A 15 4.86 13.00 9.46
CA GLN A 15 4.81 12.26 8.21
C GLN A 15 5.95 11.25 8.05
N PHE A 16 7.12 11.54 8.57
CA PHE A 16 8.32 10.70 8.45
C PHE A 16 8.35 9.52 9.45
N ARG A 17 7.41 9.44 10.38
CA ARG A 17 7.33 8.35 11.38
C ARG A 17 6.29 7.33 10.94
N PHE A 18 6.66 6.46 10.05
CA PHE A 18 5.78 5.38 9.58
C PHE A 18 6.57 4.13 9.23
N GLU A 19 5.89 3.01 9.24
CA GLU A 19 6.37 1.70 8.80
C GLU A 19 5.35 1.07 7.88
N LEU A 20 5.80 0.49 6.78
CA LEU A 20 4.99 -0.35 5.91
C LEU A 20 5.51 -1.77 5.96
N SER A 21 4.63 -2.74 6.17
CA SER A 21 5.00 -4.15 6.18
C SER A 21 4.04 -4.98 5.34
N PHE A 22 4.59 -5.96 4.65
CA PHE A 22 3.86 -7.00 3.92
C PHE A 22 3.91 -8.27 4.76
N THR A 23 2.76 -8.85 5.08
CA THR A 23 2.67 -10.04 5.93
C THR A 23 2.10 -11.18 5.12
N SER A 24 2.96 -12.03 4.56
CA SER A 24 2.50 -13.22 3.83
C SER A 24 1.68 -14.15 4.74
N ARG A 25 0.59 -14.68 4.20
CA ARG A 25 -0.31 -15.57 4.95
C ARG A 25 0.23 -16.99 5.09
N ASN A 26 1.14 -17.42 4.20
CA ASN A 26 1.65 -18.79 4.12
C ASN A 26 3.07 -18.97 4.65
N GLY A 27 3.66 -17.95 5.31
CA GLY A 27 5.04 -18.03 5.82
C GLY A 27 6.12 -18.00 4.72
N ASN A 28 5.76 -18.14 3.44
CA ASN A 28 6.63 -17.82 2.33
C ASN A 28 6.55 -16.30 2.13
N GLN A 29 7.47 -15.58 2.72
CA GLN A 29 7.64 -14.16 2.46
C GLN A 29 7.91 -14.02 0.94
N PRO A 30 7.14 -13.20 0.20
CA PRO A 30 7.64 -12.71 -1.07
C PRO A 30 8.88 -11.92 -0.73
N GLY A 31 10.04 -12.31 -1.27
CA GLY A 31 11.37 -11.85 -0.93
C GLY A 31 11.40 -10.68 0.07
N ASP A 32 12.21 -10.75 1.07
CA ASP A 32 12.29 -9.81 2.19
C ASP A 32 12.26 -8.35 1.68
N ILE A 33 11.05 -7.74 1.68
CA ILE A 33 10.95 -6.30 1.42
C ILE A 33 11.31 -5.60 2.73
N PRO A 34 12.50 -5.05 2.86
CA PRO A 34 12.93 -4.48 4.11
C PRO A 34 12.15 -3.19 4.39
N VAL A 35 11.67 -3.03 5.62
CA VAL A 35 10.88 -1.86 6.04
C VAL A 35 11.60 -0.53 5.75
N TRP A 36 12.94 -0.52 5.86
CA TRP A 36 13.75 0.69 5.61
C TRP A 36 13.79 1.14 4.14
N SER A 37 13.50 0.23 3.19
CA SER A 37 13.49 0.58 1.75
C SER A 37 12.29 1.44 1.35
N VAL A 38 11.24 1.49 2.18
CA VAL A 38 10.05 2.28 1.89
C VAL A 38 10.36 3.77 2.04
N LYS A 39 10.33 4.49 0.93
CA LYS A 39 10.54 5.94 0.87
C LYS A 39 9.24 6.70 1.11
N THR A 40 8.18 6.32 0.42
CA THR A 40 6.86 6.95 0.56
C THR A 40 5.74 5.91 0.51
N ALA A 41 4.67 6.17 1.24
CA ALA A 41 3.44 5.41 1.18
C ALA A 41 2.24 6.34 1.36
N THR A 42 1.23 6.21 0.50
CA THR A 42 -0.01 6.95 0.66
C THR A 42 -0.93 6.25 1.64
N LYS A 43 -1.64 7.03 2.47
CA LYS A 43 -2.67 6.47 3.36
C LYS A 43 -3.91 6.06 2.56
N PRO A 44 -4.68 5.07 3.06
CA PRO A 44 -5.97 4.71 2.47
C PRO A 44 -6.93 5.89 2.39
N VAL A 45 -7.61 6.02 1.26
CA VAL A 45 -8.63 7.05 1.03
C VAL A 45 -9.95 6.38 0.70
N ALA A 46 -10.99 6.72 1.47
CA ALA A 46 -12.36 6.31 1.19
C ALA A 46 -13.09 7.45 0.47
N GLU A 47 -13.68 7.16 -0.68
CA GLU A 47 -14.49 8.06 -1.45
C GLU A 47 -15.96 7.65 -1.36
N ILE A 48 -16.83 8.60 -1.09
CA ILE A 48 -18.27 8.38 -1.01
C ILE A 48 -18.91 9.08 -2.20
N SER A 49 -19.52 8.31 -3.09
CA SER A 49 -20.28 8.89 -4.20
C SER A 49 -21.53 9.60 -3.70
N THR A 50 -21.98 10.61 -4.43
CA THR A 50 -23.21 11.32 -4.14
C THR A 50 -24.23 11.10 -5.25
N ILE A 51 -25.50 10.91 -4.85
CA ILE A 51 -26.64 10.84 -5.74
C ILE A 51 -27.44 12.12 -5.56
N THR A 52 -27.67 12.86 -6.63
CA THR A 52 -28.42 14.09 -6.61
C THR A 52 -29.87 13.87 -7.05
N HIS A 53 -30.80 14.42 -6.32
CA HIS A 53 -32.20 14.51 -6.72
C HIS A 53 -32.62 15.99 -6.84
N GLN A 54 -33.14 16.35 -8.01
CA GLN A 54 -33.61 17.69 -8.27
C GLN A 54 -35.14 17.76 -8.10
N TYR A 55 -35.61 18.75 -7.36
CA TYR A 55 -37.02 19.05 -7.23
C TYR A 55 -37.23 20.56 -7.40
N ILE A 56 -37.84 20.96 -8.54
CA ILE A 56 -38.01 22.35 -8.97
C ILE A 56 -36.65 23.06 -8.96
N ASP A 57 -36.45 24.07 -8.10
CA ASP A 57 -35.24 24.88 -8.00
C ASP A 57 -34.26 24.37 -6.89
N HIS A 58 -34.58 23.21 -6.31
CA HIS A 58 -33.81 22.66 -5.19
C HIS A 58 -33.09 21.37 -5.57
N THR A 59 -31.85 21.23 -5.11
CA THR A 59 -31.02 20.01 -5.28
C THR A 59 -30.80 19.38 -3.94
N PHE A 60 -31.14 18.08 -3.80
CA PHE A 60 -30.92 17.28 -2.62
C PHE A 60 -29.80 16.24 -2.91
N ASN A 61 -28.84 16.13 -2.01
CA ASN A 61 -27.73 15.19 -2.14
C ASN A 61 -27.89 14.04 -1.16
N PHE A 62 -27.79 12.83 -1.66
CA PHE A 62 -27.83 11.60 -0.86
C PHE A 62 -26.48 10.89 -0.95
N PRO A 63 -25.99 10.27 0.13
CA PRO A 63 -24.77 9.47 0.09
C PRO A 63 -25.01 8.21 -0.74
N GLY A 64 -24.06 7.90 -1.63
CA GLY A 64 -24.04 6.71 -2.45
C GLY A 64 -23.12 5.62 -1.87
N ARG A 65 -22.35 4.96 -2.73
CA ARG A 65 -21.45 3.87 -2.37
C ARG A 65 -20.10 4.39 -1.91
N VAL A 66 -19.47 3.65 -0.98
CA VAL A 66 -18.08 3.87 -0.57
C VAL A 66 -17.16 3.10 -1.52
N THR A 67 -16.13 3.76 -2.02
CA THR A 67 -15.08 3.17 -2.85
C THR A 67 -13.73 3.50 -2.24
N TRP A 68 -12.86 2.49 -2.08
CA TRP A 68 -11.52 2.69 -1.60
C TRP A 68 -10.57 2.97 -2.76
N GLN A 69 -9.78 4.03 -2.65
CA GLN A 69 -8.80 4.39 -3.65
C GLN A 69 -7.51 3.59 -3.47
N PRO A 70 -6.83 3.20 -4.56
CA PRO A 70 -5.54 2.52 -4.48
C PRO A 70 -4.52 3.34 -3.70
N ILE A 71 -3.60 2.66 -3.02
CA ILE A 71 -2.41 3.30 -2.45
C ILE A 71 -1.21 3.12 -3.36
N THR A 72 -0.32 4.11 -3.32
CA THR A 72 0.97 4.06 -4.02
C THR A 72 2.08 3.99 -2.98
N VAL A 73 3.02 3.10 -3.21
CA VAL A 73 4.22 2.90 -2.38
C VAL A 73 5.45 3.04 -3.26
N THR A 74 6.39 3.87 -2.84
CA THR A 74 7.70 4.02 -3.48
C THR A 74 8.77 3.43 -2.56
N LEU A 75 9.61 2.57 -3.12
CA LEU A 75 10.68 1.89 -2.41
C LEU A 75 12.01 2.19 -3.10
N VAL A 76 13.06 2.34 -2.32
CA VAL A 76 14.43 2.39 -2.84
C VAL A 76 14.86 0.95 -3.16
N ASP A 77 15.37 0.71 -4.36
CA ASP A 77 15.81 -0.64 -4.79
C ASP A 77 17.27 -0.87 -4.39
N PRO A 78 17.54 -1.67 -3.33
CA PRO A 78 18.90 -2.02 -2.95
C PRO A 78 19.44 -3.16 -3.83
N VAL A 79 20.77 -3.27 -3.92
CA VAL A 79 21.42 -4.37 -4.62
C VAL A 79 21.12 -5.73 -3.94
N ASN A 80 20.93 -5.71 -2.61
CA ASN A 80 20.57 -6.89 -1.84
C ASN A 80 19.78 -6.51 -0.58
N PRO A 81 18.54 -7.02 -0.41
CA PRO A 81 17.77 -7.83 -1.36
C PRO A 81 17.28 -7.01 -2.57
N ASP A 82 17.28 -7.62 -3.76
CA ASP A 82 16.77 -7.01 -5.01
C ASP A 82 15.24 -6.99 -5.00
N LEU A 83 14.66 -5.78 -4.95
CA LEU A 83 13.21 -5.62 -4.87
C LEU A 83 12.52 -5.90 -6.20
N SER A 84 13.18 -5.62 -7.32
CA SER A 84 12.66 -5.94 -8.64
C SER A 84 12.44 -7.44 -8.79
N PHE A 85 13.40 -8.24 -8.31
CA PHE A 85 13.28 -9.69 -8.28
C PHE A 85 12.19 -10.17 -7.33
N ALA A 86 12.11 -9.57 -6.13
CA ALA A 86 11.09 -9.89 -5.14
C ALA A 86 9.66 -9.66 -5.67
N PHE A 87 9.41 -8.56 -6.39
CA PHE A 87 8.12 -8.29 -6.99
C PHE A 87 7.78 -9.24 -8.16
N LEU A 88 8.78 -9.65 -8.96
CA LEU A 88 8.57 -10.67 -9.99
C LEU A 88 8.22 -12.04 -9.38
N ASP A 89 8.83 -12.40 -8.26
CA ASP A 89 8.49 -13.62 -7.53
C ASP A 89 7.05 -13.58 -6.99
N VAL A 90 6.60 -12.42 -6.49
CA VAL A 90 5.20 -12.21 -6.09
C VAL A 90 4.26 -12.47 -7.27
N LEU A 91 4.54 -11.91 -8.45
CA LEU A 91 3.73 -12.15 -9.65
C LEU A 91 3.74 -13.62 -10.05
N GLY A 92 4.91 -14.27 -9.98
CA GLY A 92 5.08 -15.70 -10.25
C GLY A 92 4.27 -16.58 -9.31
N ALA A 93 4.28 -16.29 -8.01
CA ALA A 93 3.51 -16.98 -6.99
C ALA A 93 2.00 -16.72 -7.11
N ALA A 94 1.61 -15.52 -7.53
CA ALA A 94 0.22 -15.15 -7.80
C ALA A 94 -0.38 -15.84 -9.05
N GLY A 95 0.45 -16.55 -9.82
CA GLY A 95 0.00 -17.37 -10.96
C GLY A 95 0.47 -16.89 -12.33
N TYR A 96 1.19 -15.76 -12.42
CA TYR A 96 1.79 -15.35 -13.68
C TYR A 96 3.01 -16.22 -14.01
N LYS A 97 3.00 -16.81 -15.21
CA LYS A 97 4.12 -17.60 -15.73
C LYS A 97 4.46 -17.14 -17.14
N TYR A 98 5.75 -17.13 -17.47
CA TYR A 98 6.18 -16.86 -18.83
C TYR A 98 5.62 -17.94 -19.77
N PRO A 99 5.15 -17.59 -20.98
CA PRO A 99 4.45 -18.49 -21.88
C PRO A 99 5.40 -19.42 -22.65
N ASP A 100 6.18 -20.25 -21.95
CA ASP A 100 7.13 -21.18 -22.54
C ASP A 100 6.45 -22.37 -23.24
N THR A 101 5.25 -22.73 -22.79
CA THR A 101 4.43 -23.80 -23.36
C THR A 101 2.96 -23.42 -23.41
N ASP A 102 2.17 -24.07 -24.31
CA ASP A 102 0.73 -23.81 -24.45
C ASP A 102 -0.03 -24.00 -23.11
N THR A 103 0.34 -25.02 -22.34
CA THR A 103 -0.27 -25.25 -21.02
C THR A 103 0.05 -24.14 -20.02
N ILE A 104 1.26 -23.58 -20.07
CA ILE A 104 1.67 -22.48 -19.18
C ILE A 104 1.04 -21.16 -19.65
N ALA A 105 0.94 -20.95 -20.97
CA ALA A 105 0.31 -19.76 -21.53
C ALA A 105 -1.18 -19.60 -21.15
N ARG A 106 -1.84 -20.67 -20.74
CA ARG A 106 -3.23 -20.66 -20.27
C ARG A 106 -3.39 -20.37 -18.77
N LYS A 107 -2.28 -20.28 -18.01
CA LYS A 107 -2.32 -19.89 -16.60
C LYS A 107 -2.49 -18.38 -16.47
N SER A 108 -3.28 -17.95 -15.48
CA SER A 108 -3.53 -16.53 -15.22
C SER A 108 -3.47 -16.23 -13.73
N LEU A 109 -3.37 -14.96 -13.42
CA LEU A 109 -3.42 -14.45 -12.05
C LEU A 109 -4.77 -14.77 -11.40
N SER A 110 -4.77 -15.13 -10.12
CA SER A 110 -5.98 -15.31 -9.34
C SER A 110 -5.96 -14.44 -8.08
N LYS A 111 -7.12 -13.88 -7.70
CA LYS A 111 -7.26 -13.09 -6.48
C LYS A 111 -6.82 -13.87 -5.25
N LYS A 112 -7.19 -15.16 -5.17
CA LYS A 112 -6.81 -16.04 -4.08
C LYS A 112 -5.30 -16.17 -3.95
N ALA A 113 -4.60 -16.48 -5.06
CA ALA A 113 -3.15 -16.63 -5.04
C ALA A 113 -2.45 -15.31 -4.68
N PHE A 114 -2.94 -14.17 -5.19
CA PHE A 114 -2.42 -12.85 -4.82
C PHE A 114 -2.54 -12.59 -3.32
N THR A 115 -3.74 -12.77 -2.75
CA THR A 115 -3.98 -12.50 -1.34
C THR A 115 -3.25 -13.48 -0.41
N GLU A 116 -3.00 -14.71 -0.84
CA GLU A 116 -2.19 -15.68 -0.11
C GLU A 116 -0.70 -15.33 -0.16
N THR A 117 -0.22 -14.79 -1.28
CA THR A 117 1.20 -14.42 -1.48
C THR A 117 1.55 -13.13 -0.76
N ILE A 118 0.78 -12.05 -0.96
CA ILE A 118 1.05 -10.74 -0.35
C ILE A 118 0.62 -10.73 1.11
N GLY A 119 -0.47 -11.47 1.44
CA GLY A 119 -1.09 -11.45 2.76
C GLY A 119 -1.75 -10.12 3.09
N ASN A 120 -1.49 -9.57 4.26
CA ASN A 120 -1.99 -8.27 4.67
C ASN A 120 -0.90 -7.22 4.54
N VAL A 121 -1.24 -6.08 3.96
CA VAL A 121 -0.38 -4.90 3.94
C VAL A 121 -0.76 -4.03 5.12
N LYS A 122 0.21 -3.72 5.98
CA LYS A 122 0.02 -2.90 7.17
C LYS A 122 0.83 -1.62 7.07
N LEU A 123 0.16 -0.50 7.24
CA LEU A 123 0.77 0.82 7.33
C LEU A 123 0.61 1.34 8.76
N LYS A 124 1.71 1.42 9.48
CA LYS A 124 1.76 1.91 10.86
C LYS A 124 2.29 3.32 10.91
N GLN A 125 1.70 4.13 11.77
CA GLN A 125 2.25 5.40 12.17
C GLN A 125 2.73 5.31 13.62
N ILE A 126 3.97 5.71 13.87
CA ILE A 126 4.65 5.57 15.14
C ILE A 126 4.91 6.92 15.79
N ASP A 127 5.04 6.95 17.12
CA ASP A 127 5.44 8.10 17.90
C ASP A 127 6.98 8.24 18.04
N ALA A 128 7.43 9.14 18.91
CA ALA A 128 8.85 9.36 19.19
C ALA A 128 9.52 8.17 19.91
N ASP A 129 8.75 7.38 20.63
CA ASP A 129 9.19 6.21 21.40
C ASP A 129 9.01 4.89 20.66
N ASN A 130 8.76 4.94 19.33
CA ASN A 130 8.50 3.77 18.47
C ASN A 130 7.23 2.99 18.85
N ARG A 131 6.24 3.66 19.48
CA ARG A 131 4.96 3.04 19.77
C ARG A 131 4.00 3.28 18.63
N THR A 132 3.24 2.26 18.27
CA THR A 132 2.21 2.37 17.22
C THR A 132 1.07 3.27 17.69
N VAL A 133 0.87 4.39 17.02
CA VAL A 133 -0.24 5.32 17.27
C VAL A 133 -1.47 4.94 16.45
N GLU A 134 -1.24 4.45 15.23
CA GLU A 134 -2.26 4.16 14.25
C GLU A 134 -1.76 3.04 13.33
N GLU A 135 -2.58 2.03 13.11
CA GLU A 135 -2.28 0.93 12.17
C GLU A 135 -3.44 0.78 11.18
N TRP A 136 -3.14 0.95 9.91
CA TRP A 136 -4.03 0.63 8.81
C TRP A 136 -3.70 -0.76 8.27
N THR A 137 -4.69 -1.62 8.20
CA THR A 137 -4.58 -2.95 7.59
C THR A 137 -5.39 -2.97 6.31
N LEU A 138 -4.73 -3.22 5.18
CA LEU A 138 -5.39 -3.37 3.88
C LEU A 138 -5.82 -4.83 3.71
N ILE A 139 -7.09 -5.03 3.41
CA ILE A 139 -7.68 -6.36 3.29
C ILE A 139 -7.76 -6.78 1.82
N ASN A 140 -7.29 -7.99 1.53
CA ASN A 140 -7.21 -8.57 0.19
C ASN A 140 -6.46 -7.67 -0.81
N PRO A 141 -5.21 -7.28 -0.51
CA PRO A 141 -4.44 -6.41 -1.38
C PRO A 141 -4.04 -7.14 -2.66
N ILE A 142 -4.05 -6.39 -3.76
CA ILE A 142 -3.61 -6.82 -5.09
C ILE A 142 -2.70 -5.74 -5.64
N ILE A 143 -1.51 -6.09 -6.11
CA ILE A 143 -0.65 -5.17 -6.83
C ILE A 143 -1.18 -5.03 -8.26
N THR A 144 -1.51 -3.82 -8.67
CA THR A 144 -2.08 -3.52 -9.98
C THR A 144 -1.09 -2.87 -10.92
N ASN A 145 -0.03 -2.26 -10.38
CA ASN A 145 1.05 -1.69 -11.17
C ASN A 145 2.38 -1.83 -10.42
N ILE A 146 3.43 -2.14 -11.16
CA ILE A 146 4.81 -2.15 -10.68
C ILE A 146 5.66 -1.42 -11.72
N ASP A 147 6.31 -0.36 -11.29
CA ASP A 147 7.33 0.35 -12.06
C ASP A 147 8.70 0.00 -11.47
N PHE A 148 9.55 -0.63 -12.26
CA PHE A 148 10.84 -1.15 -11.84
C PHE A 148 12.00 -0.14 -11.92
N GLY A 149 11.72 1.14 -11.94
CA GLY A 149 12.75 2.17 -11.78
C GLY A 149 12.90 3.14 -12.93
N GLY A 150 11.98 3.18 -13.86
CA GLY A 150 11.93 4.21 -14.91
C GLY A 150 13.15 4.24 -15.82
N THR A 151 13.68 5.43 -16.09
CA THR A 151 14.79 5.64 -17.03
C THR A 151 16.15 5.65 -16.31
N LEU A 152 17.08 4.82 -16.75
CA LEU A 152 18.47 4.85 -16.29
C LEU A 152 19.28 5.87 -17.09
N SER A 153 20.11 6.69 -16.42
CA SER A 153 20.95 7.70 -17.03
C SER A 153 22.32 7.74 -16.38
N TYR A 154 23.37 7.82 -17.18
CA TYR A 154 24.74 8.02 -16.69
C TYR A 154 24.99 9.43 -16.15
N GLU A 155 24.06 10.35 -16.36
CA GLU A 155 24.17 11.75 -15.92
C GLU A 155 23.51 11.98 -14.55
N SER A 156 22.82 10.97 -13.98
CA SER A 156 22.13 11.07 -12.69
C SER A 156 22.76 10.19 -11.63
N ASP A 157 23.02 10.77 -10.47
CA ASP A 157 23.50 10.08 -9.26
C ASP A 157 22.34 9.63 -8.34
N GLU A 158 21.09 9.71 -8.82
CA GLU A 158 19.91 9.33 -8.05
C GLU A 158 19.81 7.81 -7.91
N VAL A 159 19.27 7.37 -6.75
CA VAL A 159 19.01 5.96 -6.49
C VAL A 159 17.81 5.47 -7.32
N VAL A 160 17.86 4.20 -7.72
CA VAL A 160 16.73 3.56 -8.40
C VAL A 160 15.59 3.34 -7.39
N GLU A 161 14.38 3.69 -7.81
CA GLU A 161 13.18 3.56 -6.98
C GLU A 161 12.15 2.69 -7.70
N VAL A 162 11.67 1.67 -7.02
CA VAL A 162 10.54 0.85 -7.47
C VAL A 162 9.26 1.43 -6.93
N GLN A 163 8.27 1.64 -7.80
CA GLN A 163 6.97 2.13 -7.40
C GLN A 163 5.91 1.04 -7.61
N CYS A 164 5.10 0.76 -6.61
CA CYS A 164 3.98 -0.15 -6.74
C CYS A 164 2.65 0.51 -6.35
N THR A 165 1.59 0.16 -7.08
CA THR A 165 0.22 0.55 -6.78
C THR A 165 -0.54 -0.66 -6.26
N ILE A 166 -1.17 -0.50 -5.11
CA ILE A 166 -1.88 -1.57 -4.41
C ILE A 166 -3.36 -1.21 -4.33
N THR A 167 -4.21 -2.06 -4.91
CA THR A 167 -5.66 -2.01 -4.77
C THR A 167 -6.10 -3.03 -3.73
N TYR A 168 -7.14 -2.74 -2.97
CA TYR A 168 -7.62 -3.57 -1.87
C TYR A 168 -9.15 -3.46 -1.76
N ASP A 169 -9.79 -4.41 -1.07
CA ASP A 169 -11.24 -4.41 -0.93
C ASP A 169 -11.72 -3.33 0.06
N TRP A 170 -11.07 -3.24 1.24
CA TRP A 170 -11.29 -2.18 2.24
C TRP A 170 -10.06 -2.04 3.15
N ALA A 171 -10.01 -0.98 3.92
CA ALA A 171 -8.99 -0.76 4.93
C ALA A 171 -9.59 -0.67 6.32
N GLU A 172 -8.94 -1.30 7.29
CA GLU A 172 -9.31 -1.28 8.70
C GLU A 172 -8.31 -0.44 9.48
N LEU A 173 -8.84 0.48 10.30
CA LEU A 173 -8.03 1.30 11.19
C LEU A 173 -8.12 0.75 12.60
N SER A 174 -6.98 0.34 13.17
CA SER A 174 -6.84 0.07 14.58
C SER A 174 -6.03 1.17 15.27
N LYS A 175 -6.52 1.64 16.43
CA LYS A 175 -5.75 2.46 17.35
C LYS A 175 -5.08 1.54 18.36
N SER A 176 -3.76 1.65 18.51
CA SER A 176 -3.11 1.14 19.70
C SER A 176 -3.51 2.05 20.86
N GLY A 177 -4.01 1.46 21.95
CA GLY A 177 -4.40 2.23 23.11
C GLY A 177 -3.17 2.99 23.69
N VAL A 178 -3.28 4.29 23.73
CA VAL A 178 -2.42 5.15 24.55
C VAL A 178 -3.01 5.15 25.95
#